data_eb6f3824cc9f8a6f076a66d70d940efd
#
_entry.id   eb6f3824cc9f8a6f076a66d70d940efd
#
_cell.length_a   1.000
_cell.length_b   1.000
_cell.length_c   1.000
_cell.angle_alpha   90.00
_cell.angle_beta   90.00
_cell.angle_gamma   90.00
#
_symmetry.space_group_name_H-M   'P 1'
#
loop_
_entity.id
_entity.type
_entity.pdbx_description
1 polymer ?
#
loop_
_entity_poly.entity_id
_entity_poly.type
_entity_poly.pdbx_seq_one_letter_code
_entity_poly.pdbx_strand_id
1 'polypeptide(L)'
;MNNKKMEKKSLLPSLLLVVVCAALFAAFRYAVKIPALSALVAELAAVWLVYGVVALALTMLQNHISQKKSATHKETTAEGVATAVAMLSSIVKYAAVIVTVLALLRVAGVDTATILAAAGIVSLVVGFASQSLIEDVITGIFILFEGQYKIGDMLVLDNFRGTVIDIGVRTTTLEDAGGNRLIVNNSDIRNVQNRSRRESKAVTTVSVTYGQNMIELENILKEALPTWKDKPEYKDLFLDDPSYNGIDEFQDSGILLHFSVKTNEEELFKARRALNRELKLLFDKKGIEIPFPLVDVHTK
;
A
#
# COMPACT_ATOMS: atom_id res chain seq x y z
N MET A 1 18.96 26.25 -20.47
CA MET A 1 20.09 26.91 -19.78
C MET A 1 19.70 27.63 -18.49
N ASN A 2 18.43 27.95 -18.28
CA ASN A 2 17.94 28.70 -17.10
C ASN A 2 17.77 27.87 -15.80
N ASN A 3 17.47 26.58 -15.88
CA ASN A 3 17.24 25.70 -14.72
C ASN A 3 18.50 25.46 -13.87
N LYS A 4 19.68 25.28 -14.46
CA LYS A 4 20.95 25.10 -13.72
C LYS A 4 21.36 26.33 -12.92
N LYS A 5 20.92 27.55 -13.35
CA LYS A 5 21.23 28.81 -12.66
C LYS A 5 20.32 29.03 -11.44
N MET A 6 19.07 28.55 -11.46
CA MET A 6 18.14 28.61 -10.31
C MET A 6 18.52 27.59 -9.23
N GLU A 7 18.96 26.41 -9.63
CA GLU A 7 19.40 25.33 -8.73
C GLU A 7 20.61 25.73 -7.89
N LYS A 8 21.61 26.38 -8.50
CA LYS A 8 22.76 26.95 -7.76
C LYS A 8 22.35 28.06 -6.78
N LYS A 9 21.29 28.82 -7.07
CA LYS A 9 20.82 29.91 -6.19
C LYS A 9 20.12 29.42 -4.92
N SER A 10 19.47 28.24 -4.93
CA SER A 10 18.77 27.69 -3.77
C SER A 10 19.69 26.92 -2.80
N LEU A 11 20.79 26.34 -3.30
CA LEU A 11 21.76 25.61 -2.50
C LEU A 11 22.83 26.52 -1.89
N LEU A 12 23.09 27.69 -2.48
CA LEU A 12 24.13 28.62 -2.04
C LEU A 12 23.97 29.08 -0.59
N PRO A 13 22.78 29.48 -0.09
CA PRO A 13 22.61 29.96 1.26
C PRO A 13 22.81 28.88 2.31
N SER A 14 22.38 27.64 2.06
CA SER A 14 22.59 26.54 3.03
C SER A 14 24.04 26.08 3.05
N LEU A 15 24.68 26.01 1.89
CA LEU A 15 26.12 25.70 1.81
C LEU A 15 26.98 26.79 2.47
N LEU A 16 26.62 28.03 2.24
CA LEU A 16 27.30 29.19 2.86
C LEU A 16 27.14 29.16 4.37
N LEU A 17 25.96 28.82 4.89
CA LEU A 17 25.68 28.68 6.31
C LEU A 17 26.57 27.60 6.93
N VAL A 18 26.67 26.43 6.34
CA VAL A 18 27.51 25.32 6.83
C VAL A 18 28.98 25.73 6.85
N VAL A 19 29.47 26.38 5.79
CA VAL A 19 30.87 26.83 5.68
C VAL A 19 31.17 27.94 6.69
N VAL A 20 30.27 28.89 6.86
CA VAL A 20 30.44 29.99 7.85
C VAL A 20 30.39 29.45 9.28
N CYS A 21 29.47 28.52 9.60
CA CYS A 21 29.44 27.88 10.91
C CYS A 21 30.72 27.08 11.21
N ALA A 22 31.22 26.32 10.23
CA ALA A 22 32.46 25.57 10.36
C ALA A 22 33.69 26.48 10.54
N ALA A 23 33.75 27.57 9.77
CA ALA A 23 34.83 28.56 9.86
C ALA A 23 34.83 29.33 11.20
N LEU A 24 33.63 29.75 11.65
CA LEU A 24 33.47 30.41 12.98
C LEU A 24 33.82 29.44 14.10
N PHE A 25 33.46 28.18 14.01
CA PHE A 25 33.83 27.13 14.97
C PHE A 25 35.36 26.97 15.05
N ALA A 26 36.02 26.85 13.89
CA ALA A 26 37.49 26.70 13.83
C ALA A 26 38.21 27.94 14.36
N ALA A 27 37.80 29.15 13.97
CA ALA A 27 38.40 30.41 14.40
C ALA A 27 38.21 30.64 15.91
N PHE A 28 37.02 30.32 16.43
CA PHE A 28 36.71 30.53 17.85
C PHE A 28 37.44 29.55 18.78
N ARG A 29 37.56 28.25 18.35
CA ARG A 29 38.35 27.26 19.07
C ARG A 29 39.85 27.66 19.23
N TYR A 30 40.33 28.43 18.26
CA TYR A 30 41.71 28.90 18.26
C TYR A 30 41.92 30.19 19.12
N ALA A 31 40.90 31.05 19.20
CA ALA A 31 40.98 32.39 19.82
C ALA A 31 40.61 32.43 21.30
N VAL A 32 39.83 31.48 21.84
CA VAL A 32 39.26 31.58 23.19
C VAL A 32 39.89 30.59 24.16
N LYS A 33 40.64 31.14 25.14
CA LYS A 33 41.27 30.36 26.22
C LYS A 33 40.36 30.04 27.42
N ILE A 34 39.08 30.42 27.40
CA ILE A 34 38.13 30.19 28.49
C ILE A 34 37.36 28.88 28.21
N PRO A 35 37.56 27.82 29.04
CA PRO A 35 37.03 26.49 28.71
C PRO A 35 35.47 26.42 28.66
N ALA A 36 34.79 27.15 29.52
CA ALA A 36 33.32 27.19 29.54
C ALA A 36 32.72 27.85 28.28
N LEU A 37 33.34 28.92 27.79
CA LEU A 37 32.88 29.64 26.61
C LEU A 37 33.18 28.85 25.31
N SER A 38 34.33 28.16 25.27
CA SER A 38 34.69 27.30 24.14
C SER A 38 33.77 26.09 24.01
N ALA A 39 33.33 25.51 25.13
CA ALA A 39 32.37 24.40 25.13
C ALA A 39 30.98 24.84 24.61
N LEU A 40 30.46 25.97 25.05
CA LEU A 40 29.20 26.54 24.58
C LEU A 40 29.22 26.80 23.08
N VAL A 41 30.28 27.45 22.58
CA VAL A 41 30.34 27.72 21.12
C VAL A 41 30.46 26.44 20.32
N ALA A 42 31.15 25.42 20.86
CA ALA A 42 31.17 24.10 20.23
C ALA A 42 29.80 23.47 20.16
N GLU A 43 29.00 23.50 21.23
CA GLU A 43 27.63 23.00 21.26
C GLU A 43 26.73 23.76 20.27
N LEU A 44 26.77 25.09 20.27
CA LEU A 44 25.98 25.91 19.35
C LEU A 44 26.36 25.67 17.89
N ALA A 45 27.68 25.62 17.60
CA ALA A 45 28.14 25.34 16.24
C ALA A 45 27.73 23.96 15.77
N ALA A 46 27.74 22.93 16.63
CA ALA A 46 27.27 21.59 16.31
C ALA A 46 25.78 21.58 15.98
N VAL A 47 24.92 22.24 16.75
CA VAL A 47 23.50 22.36 16.51
C VAL A 47 23.19 23.00 15.15
N TRP A 48 23.84 24.12 14.86
CA TRP A 48 23.65 24.85 13.60
C TRP A 48 24.26 24.11 12.39
N LEU A 49 25.34 23.34 12.61
CA LEU A 49 25.91 22.49 11.58
C LEU A 49 24.96 21.34 11.22
N VAL A 50 24.36 20.65 12.21
CA VAL A 50 23.35 19.61 12.00
C VAL A 50 22.15 20.19 11.27
N TYR A 51 21.64 21.37 11.71
CA TYR A 51 20.58 22.07 10.98
C TYR A 51 20.95 22.34 9.51
N GLY A 52 22.15 22.86 9.26
CA GLY A 52 22.63 23.16 7.92
C GLY A 52 22.71 21.91 7.02
N VAL A 53 23.21 20.79 7.57
CA VAL A 53 23.29 19.51 6.83
C VAL A 53 21.88 18.98 6.51
N VAL A 54 20.97 19.01 7.48
CA VAL A 54 19.58 18.56 7.26
C VAL A 54 18.87 19.46 6.24
N ALA A 55 19.00 20.78 6.37
CA ALA A 55 18.43 21.73 5.42
C ALA A 55 18.98 21.53 4.00
N LEU A 56 20.28 21.27 3.88
CA LEU A 56 20.94 20.96 2.59
C LEU A 56 20.40 19.64 2.00
N ALA A 57 20.26 18.59 2.80
CA ALA A 57 19.72 17.32 2.37
C ALA A 57 18.27 17.46 1.88
N LEU A 58 17.43 18.21 2.62
CA LEU A 58 16.03 18.48 2.24
C LEU A 58 15.93 19.28 0.94
N THR A 59 16.79 20.29 0.75
CA THR A 59 16.81 21.07 -0.51
C THR A 59 17.32 20.25 -1.68
N MET A 60 18.32 19.36 -1.48
CA MET A 60 18.76 18.43 -2.52
C MET A 60 17.64 17.45 -2.91
N LEU A 61 16.92 16.90 -1.93
CA LEU A 61 15.77 16.01 -2.16
C LEU A 61 14.67 16.73 -2.96
N GLN A 62 14.33 17.96 -2.57
CA GLN A 62 13.35 18.78 -3.27
C GLN A 62 13.76 19.03 -4.73
N ASN A 63 15.02 19.38 -4.98
CA ASN A 63 15.54 19.62 -6.33
C ASN A 63 15.54 18.34 -7.16
N HIS A 64 15.88 17.19 -6.57
CA HIS A 64 15.89 15.89 -7.26
C HIS A 64 14.46 15.48 -7.69
N ILE A 65 13.47 15.68 -6.81
CA ILE A 65 12.06 15.40 -7.11
C ILE A 65 11.54 16.36 -8.18
N SER A 66 11.89 17.66 -8.10
CA SER A 66 11.50 18.66 -9.10
C SER A 66 12.07 18.38 -10.50
N GLN A 67 13.28 17.82 -10.61
CA GLN A 67 13.89 17.47 -11.90
C GLN A 67 13.21 16.25 -12.55
N LYS A 68 12.81 15.25 -11.76
CA LYS A 68 12.03 14.11 -12.27
C LYS A 68 10.63 14.50 -12.80
N LYS A 69 10.12 15.66 -12.39
CA LYS A 69 8.82 16.21 -12.76
C LYS A 69 8.69 16.57 -14.26
N SER A 70 9.79 16.83 -14.96
CA SER A 70 9.76 17.24 -16.37
C SER A 70 9.32 16.13 -17.34
N ALA A 71 9.10 14.89 -16.86
CA ALA A 71 8.81 13.73 -17.70
C ALA A 71 7.39 13.13 -17.53
N THR A 72 6.58 13.55 -16.54
CA THR A 72 5.29 12.89 -16.28
C THR A 72 4.25 13.85 -15.70
N HIS A 73 3.04 13.83 -16.26
CA HIS A 73 1.86 14.68 -16.05
C HIS A 73 1.24 14.67 -14.62
N LYS A 74 2.04 14.72 -13.51
CA LYS A 74 1.51 14.80 -12.13
C LYS A 74 1.92 16.10 -11.44
N GLU A 75 1.29 17.21 -11.78
CA GLU A 75 1.55 18.53 -11.15
C GLU A 75 1.20 18.57 -9.66
N THR A 76 0.09 17.96 -9.25
CA THR A 76 -0.42 17.99 -7.86
C THR A 76 0.51 17.33 -6.82
N THR A 77 1.19 16.26 -7.18
CA THR A 77 2.06 15.52 -6.24
C THR A 77 3.34 16.31 -5.86
N ALA A 78 3.87 17.10 -6.79
CA ALA A 78 5.12 17.82 -6.55
C ALA A 78 4.94 19.12 -5.74
N GLU A 79 3.78 19.76 -5.80
CA GLU A 79 3.44 20.90 -4.94
C GLU A 79 3.25 20.43 -3.48
N GLY A 80 2.60 19.28 -3.29
CA GLY A 80 2.47 18.66 -1.98
C GLY A 80 3.82 18.31 -1.34
N VAL A 81 4.74 17.73 -2.12
CA VAL A 81 6.10 17.40 -1.63
C VAL A 81 6.90 18.66 -1.30
N ALA A 82 6.83 19.71 -2.13
CA ALA A 82 7.51 20.97 -1.85
C ALA A 82 7.02 21.59 -0.54
N THR A 83 5.70 21.59 -0.32
CA THR A 83 5.09 22.08 0.92
C THR A 83 5.52 21.25 2.14
N ALA A 84 5.50 19.92 2.02
CA ALA A 84 5.93 19.01 3.10
C ALA A 84 7.40 19.23 3.48
N VAL A 85 8.30 19.39 2.50
CA VAL A 85 9.72 19.70 2.74
C VAL A 85 9.89 21.06 3.42
N ALA A 86 9.14 22.08 3.00
CA ALA A 86 9.16 23.39 3.64
C ALA A 86 8.68 23.34 5.09
N MET A 87 7.60 22.59 5.37
CA MET A 87 7.12 22.38 6.74
C MET A 87 8.15 21.66 7.61
N LEU A 88 8.74 20.57 7.10
CA LEU A 88 9.75 19.80 7.82
C LEU A 88 11.00 20.65 8.12
N SER A 89 11.47 21.45 7.16
CA SER A 89 12.60 22.36 7.37
C SER A 89 12.30 23.42 8.44
N SER A 90 11.05 23.89 8.51
CA SER A 90 10.61 24.84 9.54
C SER A 90 10.62 24.21 10.94
N ILE A 91 10.13 22.96 11.06
CA ILE A 91 10.16 22.22 12.33
C ILE A 91 11.60 22.05 12.82
N VAL A 92 12.51 21.60 11.94
CA VAL A 92 13.93 21.44 12.29
C VAL A 92 14.58 22.77 12.70
N LYS A 93 14.25 23.87 12.01
CA LYS A 93 14.71 25.20 12.35
C LYS A 93 14.24 25.64 13.76
N TYR A 94 12.95 25.46 14.07
CA TYR A 94 12.41 25.80 15.38
C TYR A 94 13.03 24.95 16.49
N ALA A 95 13.24 23.65 16.24
CA ALA A 95 13.94 22.79 17.18
C ALA A 95 15.38 23.29 17.45
N ALA A 96 16.13 23.67 16.41
CA ALA A 96 17.48 24.24 16.55
C ALA A 96 17.49 25.57 17.35
N VAL A 97 16.49 26.43 17.14
CA VAL A 97 16.33 27.67 17.92
C VAL A 97 16.07 27.35 19.40
N ILE A 98 15.17 26.42 19.70
CA ILE A 98 14.87 26.01 21.09
C ILE A 98 16.13 25.48 21.78
N VAL A 99 16.87 24.57 21.12
CA VAL A 99 18.12 24.04 21.67
C VAL A 99 19.15 25.15 21.90
N THR A 100 19.26 26.13 20.98
CA THR A 100 20.14 27.30 21.13
C THR A 100 19.76 28.14 22.35
N VAL A 101 18.46 28.42 22.55
CA VAL A 101 17.95 29.16 23.70
C VAL A 101 18.26 28.42 25.01
N LEU A 102 18.02 27.11 25.07
CA LEU A 102 18.32 26.29 26.24
C LEU A 102 19.82 26.29 26.57
N ALA A 103 20.70 26.21 25.57
CA ALA A 103 22.12 26.27 25.75
C ALA A 103 22.55 27.64 26.34
N LEU A 104 21.99 28.76 25.86
CA LEU A 104 22.24 30.11 26.38
C LEU A 104 21.76 30.28 27.83
N LEU A 105 20.55 29.76 28.14
CA LEU A 105 20.00 29.79 29.50
C LEU A 105 20.88 29.02 30.50
N ARG A 106 21.42 27.85 30.09
CA ARG A 106 22.35 27.07 30.89
C ARG A 106 23.60 27.83 31.24
N VAL A 107 24.16 28.58 30.29
CA VAL A 107 25.36 29.43 30.55
C VAL A 107 25.03 30.63 31.43
N ALA A 108 23.80 31.16 31.32
CA ALA A 108 23.32 32.22 32.23
C ALA A 108 23.06 31.72 33.67
N GLY A 109 23.27 30.43 33.96
CA GLY A 109 23.09 29.85 35.29
C GLY A 109 21.66 29.42 35.60
N VAL A 110 20.79 29.41 34.62
CA VAL A 110 19.39 28.92 34.77
C VAL A 110 19.39 27.40 34.80
N ASP A 111 18.66 26.80 35.73
CA ASP A 111 18.45 25.36 35.77
C ASP A 111 17.54 24.91 34.60
N THR A 112 18.17 24.39 33.55
CA THR A 112 17.48 23.88 32.37
C THR A 112 16.93 22.47 32.56
N ALA A 113 17.26 21.76 33.65
CA ALA A 113 16.80 20.38 33.87
C ALA A 113 15.28 20.32 34.03
N THR A 114 14.70 21.27 34.76
CA THR A 114 13.24 21.37 34.92
C THR A 114 12.53 21.65 33.61
N ILE A 115 13.11 22.51 32.77
CA ILE A 115 12.53 22.82 31.42
C ILE A 115 12.61 21.60 30.54
N LEU A 116 13.74 20.87 30.55
CA LEU A 116 13.89 19.63 29.76
C LEU A 116 12.98 18.51 30.27
N ALA A 117 12.75 18.39 31.57
CA ALA A 117 11.79 17.42 32.12
C ALA A 117 10.37 17.72 31.66
N ALA A 118 9.93 18.98 31.70
CA ALA A 118 8.62 19.37 31.18
C ALA A 118 8.50 19.14 29.66
N ALA A 119 9.55 19.48 28.89
CA ALA A 119 9.59 19.21 27.44
C ALA A 119 9.54 17.71 27.15
N GLY A 120 10.12 16.85 27.99
CA GLY A 120 10.03 15.39 27.90
C GLY A 120 8.60 14.87 27.95
N ILE A 121 7.80 15.41 28.90
CA ILE A 121 6.36 15.03 28.98
C ILE A 121 5.62 15.45 27.71
N VAL A 122 5.82 16.67 27.20
CA VAL A 122 5.21 17.14 25.98
C VAL A 122 5.64 16.27 24.79
N SER A 123 6.92 15.90 24.71
CA SER A 123 7.45 15.04 23.66
C SER A 123 6.81 13.65 23.67
N LEU A 124 6.52 13.10 24.85
CA LEU A 124 5.83 11.81 25.01
C LEU A 124 4.39 11.87 24.49
N VAL A 125 3.67 12.96 24.81
CA VAL A 125 2.31 13.17 24.29
C VAL A 125 2.30 13.30 22.75
N VAL A 126 3.22 14.08 22.19
CA VAL A 126 3.38 14.22 20.73
C VAL A 126 3.78 12.90 20.09
N GLY A 127 4.65 12.12 20.75
CA GLY A 127 5.04 10.78 20.30
C GLY A 127 3.85 9.83 20.18
N PHE A 128 3.00 9.76 21.20
CA PHE A 128 1.78 8.97 21.16
C PHE A 128 0.80 9.46 20.10
N ALA A 129 0.63 10.77 19.98
CA ALA A 129 -0.23 11.34 18.94
C ALA A 129 0.25 11.05 17.50
N SER A 130 1.55 10.84 17.31
CA SER A 130 2.17 10.56 16.01
C SER A 130 2.38 9.07 15.74
N GLN A 131 2.04 8.18 16.67
CA GLN A 131 2.34 6.75 16.60
C GLN A 131 1.77 6.11 15.34
N SER A 132 0.51 6.37 15.01
CA SER A 132 -0.14 5.80 13.81
C SER A 132 0.51 6.24 12.51
N LEU A 133 0.97 7.50 12.43
CA LEU A 133 1.68 8.00 11.25
C LEU A 133 3.01 7.27 11.02
N ILE A 134 3.73 7.00 12.11
CA ILE A 134 5.01 6.27 12.06
C ILE A 134 4.75 4.81 11.68
N GLU A 135 3.72 4.19 12.24
CA GLU A 135 3.31 2.82 11.92
C GLU A 135 2.94 2.68 10.44
N ASP A 136 2.17 3.62 9.89
CA ASP A 136 1.81 3.65 8.46
C ASP A 136 3.06 3.67 7.56
N VAL A 137 4.03 4.52 7.89
CA VAL A 137 5.26 4.67 7.10
C VAL A 137 6.13 3.41 7.17
N ILE A 138 6.31 2.86 8.36
CA ILE A 138 7.10 1.64 8.57
C ILE A 138 6.45 0.48 7.82
N THR A 139 5.14 0.30 7.96
CA THR A 139 4.40 -0.76 7.26
C THR A 139 4.49 -0.60 5.74
N GLY A 140 4.36 0.64 5.23
CA GLY A 140 4.52 0.91 3.79
C GLY A 140 5.90 0.51 3.25
N ILE A 141 6.96 0.77 4.01
CA ILE A 141 8.32 0.34 3.68
C ILE A 141 8.41 -1.20 3.64
N PHE A 142 7.86 -1.90 4.64
CA PHE A 142 7.87 -3.37 4.68
C PHE A 142 7.05 -3.99 3.56
N ILE A 143 5.88 -3.44 3.22
CA ILE A 143 5.08 -3.89 2.07
C ILE A 143 5.92 -3.90 0.79
N LEU A 144 6.66 -2.83 0.53
CA LEU A 144 7.52 -2.71 -0.65
C LEU A 144 8.75 -3.62 -0.57
N PHE A 145 9.40 -3.70 0.60
CA PHE A 145 10.63 -4.48 0.80
C PHE A 145 10.38 -5.99 0.74
N GLU A 146 9.34 -6.47 1.41
CA GLU A 146 8.93 -7.88 1.40
C GLU A 146 8.19 -8.24 0.11
N GLY A 147 7.71 -7.25 -0.63
CA GLY A 147 6.92 -7.43 -1.83
C GLY A 147 5.63 -8.19 -1.54
N GLN A 148 4.94 -7.89 -0.44
CA GLN A 148 3.67 -8.56 -0.07
C GLN A 148 2.65 -8.46 -1.20
N TYR A 149 2.58 -7.32 -1.85
CA TYR A 149 1.84 -7.07 -3.08
C TYR A 149 2.51 -5.95 -3.89
N LYS A 150 2.11 -5.78 -5.14
CA LYS A 150 2.64 -4.80 -6.09
C LYS A 150 1.50 -4.05 -6.77
N ILE A 151 1.83 -2.92 -7.39
CA ILE A 151 0.88 -2.22 -8.28
C ILE A 151 0.48 -3.17 -9.41
N GLY A 152 -0.83 -3.29 -9.63
CA GLY A 152 -1.44 -4.24 -10.55
C GLY A 152 -1.95 -5.53 -9.89
N ASP A 153 -1.55 -5.84 -8.65
CA ASP A 153 -2.08 -7.02 -7.96
C ASP A 153 -3.54 -6.83 -7.54
N MET A 154 -4.33 -7.89 -7.66
CA MET A 154 -5.70 -7.97 -7.16
C MET A 154 -5.67 -8.37 -5.69
N LEU A 155 -6.16 -7.50 -4.82
CA LEU A 155 -6.27 -7.74 -3.38
C LEU A 155 -7.72 -7.85 -2.94
N VAL A 156 -7.92 -8.63 -1.88
CA VAL A 156 -9.16 -8.63 -1.11
C VAL A 156 -8.83 -8.19 0.31
N LEU A 157 -9.42 -7.06 0.70
CA LEU A 157 -9.34 -6.47 2.03
C LEU A 157 -10.76 -6.42 2.58
N ASP A 158 -11.01 -7.18 3.66
CA ASP A 158 -12.36 -7.34 4.22
C ASP A 158 -13.39 -7.69 3.12
N ASN A 159 -14.32 -6.78 2.84
CA ASN A 159 -15.34 -6.95 1.79
C ASN A 159 -15.02 -6.21 0.49
N PHE A 160 -13.85 -5.56 0.39
CA PHE A 160 -13.46 -4.84 -0.82
C PHE A 160 -12.46 -5.65 -1.63
N ARG A 161 -12.80 -5.87 -2.90
CA ARG A 161 -11.93 -6.51 -3.88
C ARG A 161 -11.54 -5.49 -4.94
N GLY A 162 -10.25 -5.21 -5.07
CA GLY A 162 -9.74 -4.22 -6.02
C GLY A 162 -8.31 -4.47 -6.45
N THR A 163 -7.94 -3.85 -7.55
CA THR A 163 -6.56 -3.83 -8.07
C THR A 163 -5.79 -2.70 -7.39
N VAL A 164 -4.57 -2.98 -6.96
CA VAL A 164 -3.66 -1.97 -6.40
C VAL A 164 -3.26 -1.01 -7.52
N ILE A 165 -3.66 0.25 -7.41
CA ILE A 165 -3.31 1.30 -8.38
C ILE A 165 -2.17 2.20 -7.90
N ASP A 166 -1.98 2.30 -6.57
CA ASP A 166 -0.90 3.09 -5.99
C ASP A 166 -0.49 2.55 -4.62
N ILE A 167 0.81 2.59 -4.33
CA ILE A 167 1.38 2.27 -3.01
C ILE A 167 2.17 3.49 -2.58
N GLY A 168 1.57 4.31 -1.72
CA GLY A 168 2.17 5.49 -1.14
C GLY A 168 2.97 5.18 0.13
N VAL A 169 3.65 6.19 0.66
CA VAL A 169 4.41 6.08 1.91
C VAL A 169 3.51 5.72 3.09
N ARG A 170 2.29 6.26 3.14
CA ARG A 170 1.34 6.09 4.23
C ARG A 170 0.10 5.29 3.86
N THR A 171 -0.31 5.30 2.60
CA THR A 171 -1.57 4.73 2.14
C THR A 171 -1.37 3.87 0.91
N THR A 172 -2.17 2.81 0.79
CA THR A 172 -2.34 2.03 -0.42
C THR A 172 -3.72 2.32 -1.01
N THR A 173 -3.80 2.49 -2.33
CA THR A 173 -5.05 2.75 -3.05
C THR A 173 -5.40 1.57 -3.93
N LEU A 174 -6.62 1.06 -3.77
CA LEU A 174 -7.20 0.00 -4.59
C LEU A 174 -8.35 0.57 -5.44
N GLU A 175 -8.57 -0.01 -6.62
CA GLU A 175 -9.70 0.31 -7.49
C GLU A 175 -10.47 -0.97 -7.84
N ASP A 176 -11.79 -0.96 -7.65
CA ASP A 176 -12.65 -2.08 -8.00
C ASP A 176 -13.05 -2.07 -9.49
N ALA A 177 -13.75 -3.12 -9.93
CA ALA A 177 -14.25 -3.22 -11.31
C ALA A 177 -15.31 -2.15 -11.66
N GLY A 178 -15.90 -1.48 -10.68
CA GLY A 178 -16.84 -0.37 -10.85
C GLY A 178 -16.17 0.99 -10.91
N GLY A 179 -14.82 1.06 -10.74
CA GLY A 179 -14.05 2.31 -10.69
C GLY A 179 -14.08 2.99 -9.32
N ASN A 180 -14.62 2.32 -8.27
CA ASN A 180 -14.58 2.87 -6.91
C ASN A 180 -13.16 2.69 -6.34
N ARG A 181 -12.68 3.74 -5.66
CA ARG A 181 -11.35 3.73 -5.05
C ARG A 181 -11.45 3.63 -3.54
N LEU A 182 -10.76 2.64 -3.00
CA LEU A 182 -10.54 2.47 -1.57
C LEU A 182 -9.12 2.94 -1.23
N ILE A 183 -9.01 3.95 -0.38
CA ILE A 183 -7.73 4.44 0.15
C ILE A 183 -7.63 3.96 1.59
N VAL A 184 -6.63 3.13 1.88
CA VAL A 184 -6.42 2.51 3.19
C VAL A 184 -5.06 2.92 3.73
N ASN A 185 -4.96 3.21 5.03
CA ASN A 185 -3.66 3.39 5.65
C ASN A 185 -2.88 2.07 5.65
N ASN A 186 -1.58 2.15 5.42
CA ASN A 186 -0.75 0.95 5.33
C ASN A 186 -0.80 0.10 6.62
N SER A 187 -0.87 0.74 7.80
CA SER A 187 -0.97 0.06 9.10
C SER A 187 -2.30 -0.66 9.33
N ASP A 188 -3.36 -0.26 8.62
CA ASP A 188 -4.68 -0.90 8.70
C ASP A 188 -4.74 -2.18 7.84
N ILE A 189 -3.79 -2.36 6.89
CA ILE A 189 -3.68 -3.55 6.05
C ILE A 189 -2.97 -4.66 6.83
N ARG A 190 -3.68 -5.29 7.77
CA ARG A 190 -3.13 -6.36 8.61
C ARG A 190 -3.29 -7.74 7.98
N ASN A 191 -4.43 -7.99 7.36
CA ASN A 191 -4.76 -9.25 6.70
C ASN A 191 -5.16 -8.96 5.26
N VAL A 192 -4.34 -9.40 4.31
CA VAL A 192 -4.59 -9.21 2.88
C VAL A 192 -4.55 -10.54 2.15
N GLN A 193 -5.52 -10.78 1.29
CA GLN A 193 -5.47 -11.88 0.34
C GLN A 193 -5.00 -11.34 -1.00
N ASN A 194 -3.78 -11.72 -1.41
CA ASN A 194 -3.27 -11.43 -2.75
C ASN A 194 -3.69 -12.56 -3.71
N ARG A 195 -4.53 -12.21 -4.67
CA ARG A 195 -5.11 -13.13 -5.65
C ARG A 195 -4.32 -13.23 -6.95
N SER A 196 -3.37 -12.32 -7.19
CA SER A 196 -2.60 -12.27 -8.44
C SER A 196 -1.37 -13.17 -8.46
N ARG A 197 -0.98 -13.75 -7.32
CA ARG A 197 0.26 -14.55 -7.24
C ARG A 197 0.17 -15.95 -7.83
N ARG A 198 -1.02 -16.46 -8.04
CA ARG A 198 -1.27 -17.80 -8.61
C ARG A 198 -2.49 -17.74 -9.51
N GLU A 199 -2.60 -18.76 -10.36
CA GLU A 199 -3.82 -19.02 -11.12
C GLU A 199 -5.01 -19.11 -10.17
N SER A 200 -6.08 -18.44 -10.53
CA SER A 200 -7.33 -18.49 -9.80
C SER A 200 -8.20 -19.63 -10.29
N LYS A 201 -9.09 -20.11 -9.43
CA LYS A 201 -10.10 -21.10 -9.81
C LYS A 201 -11.47 -20.43 -9.83
N ALA A 202 -12.10 -20.43 -11.00
CA ALA A 202 -13.52 -20.12 -11.10
C ALA A 202 -14.30 -21.33 -10.61
N VAL A 203 -15.11 -21.13 -9.59
CA VAL A 203 -15.92 -22.16 -8.94
C VAL A 203 -17.39 -21.86 -9.20
N THR A 204 -18.17 -22.89 -9.48
CA THR A 204 -19.60 -22.81 -9.58
C THR A 204 -20.26 -24.09 -9.06
N THR A 205 -21.50 -23.96 -8.64
CA THR A 205 -22.33 -25.08 -8.19
C THR A 205 -23.62 -25.10 -8.97
N VAL A 206 -24.11 -26.31 -9.30
CA VAL A 206 -25.40 -26.53 -9.96
C VAL A 206 -26.10 -27.69 -9.30
N SER A 207 -27.38 -27.54 -8.99
CA SER A 207 -28.21 -28.61 -8.41
C SER A 207 -28.80 -29.48 -9.48
N VAL A 208 -28.91 -30.80 -9.21
CA VAL A 208 -29.67 -31.81 -9.99
C VAL A 208 -30.68 -32.47 -9.11
N THR A 209 -31.74 -33.05 -9.71
CA THR A 209 -32.79 -33.75 -8.95
C THR A 209 -32.25 -35.01 -8.27
N TYR A 210 -32.87 -35.43 -7.15
CA TYR A 210 -32.52 -36.67 -6.45
C TYR A 210 -32.72 -37.94 -7.29
N GLY A 211 -33.61 -37.89 -8.29
CA GLY A 211 -33.85 -39.01 -9.23
C GLY A 211 -32.75 -39.19 -10.28
N GLN A 212 -31.77 -38.26 -10.34
CA GLN A 212 -30.70 -38.36 -11.34
C GLN A 212 -29.73 -39.51 -11.03
N ASN A 213 -29.45 -40.33 -12.06
CA ASN A 213 -28.43 -41.36 -11.98
C ASN A 213 -27.03 -40.72 -11.95
N MET A 214 -26.40 -40.71 -10.79
CA MET A 214 -25.10 -40.08 -10.61
C MET A 214 -23.97 -40.72 -11.41
N ILE A 215 -23.99 -42.06 -11.58
CA ILE A 215 -22.94 -42.76 -12.34
C ILE A 215 -23.02 -42.36 -13.84
N GLU A 216 -24.22 -42.28 -14.37
CA GLU A 216 -24.45 -41.87 -15.77
C GLU A 216 -24.05 -40.40 -15.94
N LEU A 217 -24.44 -39.51 -15.00
CA LEU A 217 -24.08 -38.11 -15.01
C LEU A 217 -22.56 -37.91 -14.98
N GLU A 218 -21.84 -38.62 -14.11
CA GLU A 218 -20.39 -38.53 -14.03
C GLU A 218 -19.68 -38.96 -15.31
N ASN A 219 -20.21 -40.00 -16.00
CA ASN A 219 -19.67 -40.41 -17.30
C ASN A 219 -19.89 -39.34 -18.37
N ILE A 220 -21.09 -38.73 -18.41
CA ILE A 220 -21.40 -37.62 -19.33
C ILE A 220 -20.44 -36.44 -19.06
N LEU A 221 -20.20 -36.10 -17.79
CA LEU A 221 -19.31 -35.00 -17.41
C LEU A 221 -17.86 -35.31 -17.79
N LYS A 222 -17.36 -36.54 -17.55
CA LYS A 222 -15.99 -36.93 -17.93
C LYS A 222 -15.73 -36.80 -19.42
N GLU A 223 -16.73 -37.07 -20.26
CA GLU A 223 -16.60 -36.92 -21.71
C GLU A 223 -16.70 -35.46 -22.17
N ALA A 224 -17.59 -34.69 -21.56
CA ALA A 224 -17.92 -33.34 -22.02
C ALA A 224 -16.94 -32.27 -21.55
N LEU A 225 -16.56 -32.26 -20.26
CA LEU A 225 -15.79 -31.19 -19.64
C LEU A 225 -14.44 -30.89 -20.34
N PRO A 226 -13.62 -31.90 -20.71
CA PRO A 226 -12.33 -31.65 -21.37
C PRO A 226 -12.47 -30.94 -22.73
N THR A 227 -13.60 -31.13 -23.42
CA THR A 227 -13.82 -30.55 -24.75
C THR A 227 -14.09 -29.05 -24.73
N TRP A 228 -14.37 -28.47 -23.56
CA TRP A 228 -14.78 -27.07 -23.48
C TRP A 228 -13.58 -26.12 -23.56
N LYS A 229 -12.41 -26.51 -23.08
CA LYS A 229 -11.18 -25.73 -23.22
C LYS A 229 -10.79 -25.52 -24.67
N ASP A 230 -11.02 -26.52 -25.54
CA ASP A 230 -10.65 -26.48 -26.96
C ASP A 230 -11.55 -25.58 -27.80
N LYS A 231 -12.68 -25.12 -27.25
CA LYS A 231 -13.55 -24.18 -27.95
C LYS A 231 -12.83 -22.84 -28.17
N PRO A 232 -12.91 -22.26 -29.38
CA PRO A 232 -12.25 -20.98 -29.69
C PRO A 232 -12.61 -19.85 -28.72
N GLU A 233 -13.83 -19.88 -28.15
CA GLU A 233 -14.34 -18.88 -27.22
C GLU A 233 -13.66 -18.94 -25.84
N TYR A 234 -13.10 -20.10 -25.45
CA TYR A 234 -12.61 -20.37 -24.09
C TYR A 234 -11.14 -20.72 -24.00
N LYS A 235 -10.45 -20.80 -25.13
CA LYS A 235 -9.04 -21.21 -25.21
C LYS A 235 -8.10 -20.35 -24.35
N ASP A 236 -8.37 -19.05 -24.31
CA ASP A 236 -7.58 -18.10 -23.50
C ASP A 236 -8.18 -17.88 -22.11
N LEU A 237 -9.43 -18.32 -21.92
CA LEU A 237 -10.19 -18.13 -20.68
C LEU A 237 -9.99 -19.27 -19.68
N PHE A 238 -9.94 -20.52 -20.18
CA PHE A 238 -9.73 -21.72 -19.39
C PHE A 238 -8.29 -22.17 -19.51
N LEU A 239 -7.51 -22.00 -18.43
CA LEU A 239 -6.10 -22.40 -18.41
C LEU A 239 -5.91 -23.91 -18.30
N ASP A 240 -6.91 -24.61 -17.75
CA ASP A 240 -6.97 -26.06 -17.60
C ASP A 240 -8.37 -26.58 -18.00
N ASP A 241 -8.52 -27.90 -18.09
CA ASP A 241 -9.83 -28.49 -18.34
C ASP A 241 -10.77 -28.24 -17.16
N PRO A 242 -12.03 -27.86 -17.41
CA PRO A 242 -13.04 -27.79 -16.37
C PRO A 242 -13.18 -29.14 -15.64
N SER A 243 -13.32 -29.08 -14.33
CA SER A 243 -13.36 -30.28 -13.49
C SER A 243 -14.67 -30.36 -12.72
N TYR A 244 -15.22 -31.56 -12.65
CA TYR A 244 -16.25 -31.95 -11.69
C TYR A 244 -15.56 -32.38 -10.40
N ASN A 245 -15.85 -31.70 -9.28
CA ASN A 245 -15.19 -31.95 -8.01
C ASN A 245 -16.01 -32.85 -7.07
N GLY A 246 -17.21 -33.24 -7.47
CA GLY A 246 -18.08 -34.11 -6.69
C GLY A 246 -19.37 -33.44 -6.23
N ILE A 247 -20.07 -34.13 -5.35
CA ILE A 247 -21.25 -33.64 -4.64
C ILE A 247 -20.77 -32.71 -3.52
N ASP A 248 -21.30 -31.50 -3.48
CA ASP A 248 -20.98 -30.51 -2.47
C ASP A 248 -21.93 -30.63 -1.25
N GLU A 249 -23.24 -30.72 -1.52
CA GLU A 249 -24.27 -30.75 -0.50
C GLU A 249 -25.55 -31.43 -0.98
N PHE A 250 -26.29 -32.04 -0.06
CA PHE A 250 -27.67 -32.50 -0.27
C PHE A 250 -28.62 -31.41 0.24
N GLN A 251 -29.30 -30.73 -0.69
CA GLN A 251 -30.19 -29.62 -0.41
C GLN A 251 -31.66 -30.09 -0.36
N ASP A 252 -32.58 -29.23 0.13
CA ASP A 252 -34.02 -29.58 0.27
C ASP A 252 -34.68 -30.06 -1.05
N SER A 253 -34.22 -29.56 -2.19
CA SER A 253 -34.83 -29.85 -3.48
C SER A 253 -33.92 -30.56 -4.47
N GLY A 254 -32.67 -30.90 -4.11
CA GLY A 254 -31.73 -31.55 -5.02
C GLY A 254 -30.34 -31.74 -4.48
N ILE A 255 -29.48 -32.29 -5.30
CA ILE A 255 -28.07 -32.57 -5.00
C ILE A 255 -27.22 -31.47 -5.63
N LEU A 256 -26.47 -30.75 -4.82
CA LEU A 256 -25.57 -29.69 -5.27
C LEU A 256 -24.25 -30.28 -5.76
N LEU A 257 -23.91 -29.99 -6.99
CA LEU A 257 -22.68 -30.44 -7.65
C LEU A 257 -21.69 -29.29 -7.75
N HIS A 258 -20.42 -29.59 -7.53
CA HIS A 258 -19.33 -28.62 -7.51
C HIS A 258 -18.47 -28.75 -8.77
N PHE A 259 -18.25 -27.62 -9.44
CA PHE A 259 -17.41 -27.52 -10.63
C PHE A 259 -16.36 -26.43 -10.47
N SER A 260 -15.20 -26.62 -11.07
CA SER A 260 -14.14 -25.61 -11.08
C SER A 260 -13.36 -25.62 -12.38
N VAL A 261 -12.76 -24.49 -12.72
CA VAL A 261 -11.82 -24.33 -13.82
C VAL A 261 -10.75 -23.31 -13.45
N LYS A 262 -9.50 -23.57 -13.83
CA LYS A 262 -8.41 -22.61 -13.65
C LYS A 262 -8.53 -21.50 -14.69
N THR A 263 -8.26 -20.28 -14.24
CA THR A 263 -8.32 -19.06 -15.07
C THR A 263 -7.40 -17.99 -14.46
N ASN A 264 -7.16 -16.92 -15.22
CA ASN A 264 -6.53 -15.73 -14.68
C ASN A 264 -7.50 -14.98 -13.75
N GLU A 265 -6.97 -14.31 -12.73
CA GLU A 265 -7.79 -13.60 -11.73
C GLU A 265 -8.69 -12.53 -12.36
N GLU A 266 -8.21 -11.82 -13.37
CA GLU A 266 -8.98 -10.79 -14.10
C GLU A 266 -10.21 -11.38 -14.81
N GLU A 267 -10.09 -12.61 -15.31
CA GLU A 267 -11.14 -13.32 -16.07
C GLU A 267 -12.02 -14.22 -15.19
N LEU A 268 -11.81 -14.24 -13.87
CA LEU A 268 -12.49 -15.16 -12.94
C LEU A 268 -14.01 -15.18 -13.10
N PHE A 269 -14.64 -14.00 -13.13
CA PHE A 269 -16.10 -13.91 -13.25
C PHE A 269 -16.60 -14.29 -14.64
N LYS A 270 -15.80 -14.03 -15.66
CA LYS A 270 -16.13 -14.40 -17.04
C LYS A 270 -16.03 -15.91 -17.21
N ALA A 271 -14.98 -16.54 -16.66
CA ALA A 271 -14.81 -17.98 -16.64
C ALA A 271 -15.96 -18.67 -15.90
N ARG A 272 -16.38 -18.15 -14.74
CA ARG A 272 -17.55 -18.70 -14.01
C ARG A 272 -18.84 -18.62 -14.81
N ARG A 273 -19.10 -17.48 -15.47
CA ARG A 273 -20.30 -17.34 -16.34
C ARG A 273 -20.25 -18.27 -17.53
N ALA A 274 -19.06 -18.45 -18.15
CA ALA A 274 -18.87 -19.39 -19.25
C ALA A 274 -19.12 -20.83 -18.79
N LEU A 275 -18.58 -21.23 -17.65
CA LEU A 275 -18.78 -22.54 -17.05
C LEU A 275 -20.27 -22.80 -16.78
N ASN A 276 -20.98 -21.84 -16.19
CA ASN A 276 -22.43 -21.93 -15.95
C ASN A 276 -23.22 -22.11 -17.25
N ARG A 277 -22.85 -21.35 -18.31
CA ARG A 277 -23.51 -21.46 -19.62
C ARG A 277 -23.33 -22.85 -20.23
N GLU A 278 -22.10 -23.35 -20.22
CA GLU A 278 -21.81 -24.67 -20.80
C GLU A 278 -22.48 -25.82 -20.02
N LEU A 279 -22.48 -25.72 -18.67
CA LEU A 279 -23.22 -26.70 -17.84
C LEU A 279 -24.71 -26.70 -18.18
N LYS A 280 -25.32 -25.52 -18.31
CA LYS A 280 -26.74 -25.41 -18.67
C LYS A 280 -27.03 -26.05 -20.06
N LEU A 281 -26.18 -25.72 -21.05
CA LEU A 281 -26.34 -26.28 -22.39
C LEU A 281 -26.14 -27.80 -22.43
N LEU A 282 -25.19 -28.34 -21.67
CA LEU A 282 -24.97 -29.77 -21.55
C LEU A 282 -26.16 -30.47 -20.89
N PHE A 283 -26.65 -29.90 -19.78
CA PHE A 283 -27.79 -30.49 -19.06
C PHE A 283 -29.05 -30.49 -19.92
N ASP A 284 -29.36 -29.40 -20.62
CA ASP A 284 -30.50 -29.35 -21.56
C ASP A 284 -30.36 -30.39 -22.67
N LYS A 285 -29.17 -30.54 -23.26
CA LYS A 285 -28.89 -31.50 -24.32
C LYS A 285 -29.05 -32.97 -23.87
N LYS A 286 -28.70 -33.24 -22.61
CA LYS A 286 -28.69 -34.60 -22.04
C LYS A 286 -29.97 -34.93 -21.24
N GLY A 287 -30.90 -34.00 -21.11
CA GLY A 287 -32.12 -34.16 -20.34
C GLY A 287 -31.89 -34.24 -18.83
N ILE A 288 -30.78 -33.66 -18.33
CA ILE A 288 -30.50 -33.58 -16.91
C ILE A 288 -31.28 -32.40 -16.31
N GLU A 289 -32.15 -32.70 -15.34
CA GLU A 289 -33.08 -31.74 -14.77
C GLU A 289 -32.47 -30.97 -13.63
N ILE A 290 -32.55 -29.65 -13.73
CA ILE A 290 -32.24 -28.72 -12.61
C ILE A 290 -33.52 -28.55 -11.81
N PRO A 291 -33.51 -28.90 -10.49
CA PRO A 291 -34.74 -28.92 -9.71
C PRO A 291 -35.31 -27.53 -9.47
N PHE A 292 -36.65 -27.43 -9.53
CA PHE A 292 -37.37 -26.32 -8.92
C PHE A 292 -37.51 -26.54 -7.40
N PRO A 293 -37.80 -25.52 -6.60
CA PRO A 293 -38.16 -25.70 -5.21
C PRO A 293 -39.34 -26.66 -5.09
N LEU A 294 -39.17 -27.78 -4.40
CA LEU A 294 -40.20 -28.78 -4.16
C LEU A 294 -40.78 -28.56 -2.75
N VAL A 295 -42.11 -28.52 -2.66
CA VAL A 295 -42.84 -28.43 -1.39
C VAL A 295 -43.86 -29.56 -1.36
N ASP A 296 -43.74 -30.44 -0.37
CA ASP A 296 -44.76 -31.46 -0.08
C ASP A 296 -45.88 -30.84 0.73
N VAL A 297 -47.08 -30.78 0.12
CA VAL A 297 -48.28 -30.24 0.76
C VAL A 297 -49.17 -31.37 1.26
N HIS A 298 -49.12 -31.66 2.56
CA HIS A 298 -50.07 -32.57 3.17
C HIS A 298 -51.38 -31.81 3.54
N THR A 299 -52.42 -31.95 2.73
CA THR A 299 -53.77 -31.50 3.07
C THR A 299 -54.40 -32.50 4.02
N LYS A 300 -54.77 -32.06 5.23
CA LYS A 300 -55.57 -32.86 6.21
C LYS A 300 -57.04 -32.88 5.82
#